data_d7788ebbc5a2b513b7153d91cbce588b
#
_entry.id   d7788ebbc5a2b513b7153d91cbce588b
#
_cell.length_a   1.000
_cell.length_b   1.000
_cell.length_c   1.000
_cell.angle_alpha   90.00
_cell.angle_beta   90.00
_cell.angle_gamma   90.00
#
_symmetry.space_group_name_H-M   'P 1'
#
loop_
_entity.id
_entity.type
_entity.pdbx_description
1 polymer ?
#
loop_
_entity_poly.entity_id
_entity_poly.type
_entity_poly.pdbx_seq_one_letter_code
_entity_poly.pdbx_strand_id
1 'polypeptide(L)'
;MFRVIACGFPAAAVPSLPYGAVVELPHPSEPGFLDAALDHLLSEESDVPRLLVHDGTRVSEHRLRLLRSVYGDFRVLPVGVRRPLTGLASTATVLAGLAELGVAPGAVLSGLPLILGHSRIEAVSRRVSGLDLPEIGLRHHLVSMIPGAVVRIRFTERIEVGVPRSGHHADALIGPDAVVVRAGNPALAGRLASRGQPVSNGQLPTIDVEGPAPVTSGWWGTRNYYERCVLTSDLRVLASRIGTGPWRRCPECGEPVTSHCRFCSAQEAFV
;
A
#
# COMPACT_ATOMS: atom_id res chain seq x y z
N MET A 1 -14.01 -4.61 -15.03
CA MET A 1 -13.31 -3.37 -14.67
C MET A 1 -13.68 -3.01 -13.24
N PHE A 2 -12.82 -2.37 -12.45
CA PHE A 2 -13.13 -1.87 -11.11
C PHE A 2 -12.47 -0.51 -10.92
N ARG A 3 -12.90 0.25 -9.93
CA ARG A 3 -12.30 1.54 -9.57
C ARG A 3 -11.54 1.44 -8.26
N VAL A 4 -10.51 2.26 -8.09
CA VAL A 4 -9.69 2.33 -6.88
C VAL A 4 -9.92 3.69 -6.21
N ILE A 5 -10.21 3.64 -4.93
CA ILE A 5 -10.42 4.82 -4.09
C ILE A 5 -9.40 4.79 -2.96
N ALA A 6 -8.58 5.82 -2.84
CA ALA A 6 -7.60 5.99 -1.79
C ALA A 6 -8.23 6.72 -0.60
N CYS A 7 -8.26 6.10 0.58
CA CYS A 7 -8.88 6.66 1.77
C CYS A 7 -7.82 7.25 2.70
N GLY A 8 -7.65 8.56 2.66
CA GLY A 8 -6.77 9.30 3.56
C GLY A 8 -5.31 9.42 3.11
N PHE A 9 -5.01 9.16 1.86
CA PHE A 9 -3.68 9.35 1.30
C PHE A 9 -3.75 9.70 -0.18
N PRO A 10 -2.79 10.48 -0.71
CA PRO A 10 -2.73 10.79 -2.13
C PRO A 10 -2.28 9.57 -2.94
N ALA A 11 -2.82 9.43 -4.13
CA ALA A 11 -2.32 8.48 -5.10
C ALA A 11 -0.95 8.93 -5.64
N ALA A 12 -0.05 7.99 -5.86
CA ALA A 12 1.19 8.29 -6.54
C ALA A 12 0.90 8.41 -8.05
N ALA A 13 0.93 9.63 -8.57
CA ALA A 13 0.84 9.86 -10.02
C ALA A 13 2.14 9.39 -10.69
N VAL A 14 2.17 8.16 -11.15
CA VAL A 14 3.33 7.58 -11.83
C VAL A 14 3.20 7.80 -13.35
N PRO A 15 3.99 8.69 -13.97
CA PRO A 15 3.79 9.12 -15.36
C PRO A 15 3.91 8.01 -16.41
N SER A 16 4.60 6.92 -16.08
CA SER A 16 4.92 5.83 -17.03
C SER A 16 3.90 4.70 -17.05
N LEU A 17 2.91 4.77 -16.19
CA LEU A 17 1.92 3.72 -16.11
C LEU A 17 0.56 4.27 -16.64
N PRO A 18 -0.13 3.59 -17.58
CA PRO A 18 -1.46 4.01 -18.02
C PRO A 18 -2.43 3.78 -16.88
N TYR A 19 -2.78 4.82 -16.14
CA TYR A 19 -3.58 4.67 -14.93
C TYR A 19 -4.94 5.29 -15.06
N GLY A 20 -5.92 4.50 -14.72
CA GLY A 20 -7.23 4.99 -14.33
C GLY A 20 -7.10 5.95 -13.14
N ALA A 21 -7.97 6.93 -13.11
CA ALA A 21 -8.00 7.89 -12.02
C ALA A 21 -8.22 7.17 -10.68
N VAL A 22 -7.27 7.30 -9.76
CA VAL A 22 -7.51 6.97 -8.36
C VAL A 22 -8.25 8.16 -7.75
N VAL A 23 -9.41 7.90 -7.16
CA VAL A 23 -10.17 8.92 -6.43
C VAL A 23 -9.63 9.00 -5.01
N GLU A 24 -9.45 10.21 -4.51
CA GLU A 24 -8.97 10.44 -3.15
C GLU A 24 -10.12 10.87 -2.25
N LEU A 25 -10.30 10.18 -1.13
CA LEU A 25 -11.22 10.54 -0.07
C LEU A 25 -10.47 10.96 1.20
N PRO A 26 -11.11 11.72 2.10
CA PRO A 26 -10.55 12.00 3.42
C PRO A 26 -10.14 10.72 4.17
N HIS A 27 -9.31 10.87 5.20
CA HIS A 27 -8.95 9.72 6.03
C HIS A 27 -10.19 9.23 6.82
N PRO A 28 -10.40 7.90 6.94
CA PRO A 28 -11.56 7.36 7.65
C PRO A 28 -11.75 7.84 9.09
N SER A 29 -10.68 8.29 9.76
CA SER A 29 -10.81 8.89 11.10
C SER A 29 -11.25 10.36 11.10
N GLU A 30 -11.25 11.03 9.94
CA GLU A 30 -11.62 12.44 9.85
C GLU A 30 -13.13 12.64 9.99
N PRO A 31 -13.57 13.77 10.60
CA PRO A 31 -14.96 14.17 10.56
C PRO A 31 -15.43 14.38 9.11
N GLY A 32 -16.64 13.96 8.79
CA GLY A 32 -17.21 14.11 7.43
C GLY A 32 -16.75 13.05 6.42
N PHE A 33 -15.87 12.11 6.77
CA PHE A 33 -15.46 11.03 5.86
C PHE A 33 -16.67 10.25 5.31
N LEU A 34 -17.61 9.88 6.17
CA LEU A 34 -18.77 9.08 5.74
C LEU A 34 -19.65 9.83 4.75
N ASP A 35 -19.88 11.13 4.97
CA ASP A 35 -20.66 11.98 4.07
C ASP A 35 -19.96 12.11 2.72
N ALA A 36 -18.68 12.47 2.71
CA ALA A 36 -17.89 12.58 1.48
C ALA A 36 -17.83 11.25 0.70
N ALA A 37 -17.68 10.15 1.41
CA ALA A 37 -17.63 8.83 0.79
C ALA A 37 -19.00 8.42 0.21
N LEU A 38 -20.10 8.67 0.93
CA LEU A 38 -21.45 8.40 0.44
C LEU A 38 -21.79 9.27 -0.76
N ASP A 39 -21.51 10.57 -0.71
CA ASP A 39 -21.74 11.49 -1.82
C ASP A 39 -21.00 11.04 -3.08
N HIS A 40 -19.73 10.64 -2.93
CA HIS A 40 -18.96 10.11 -4.04
C HIS A 40 -19.53 8.79 -4.58
N LEU A 41 -19.88 7.85 -3.69
CA LEU A 41 -20.44 6.55 -4.10
C LEU A 41 -21.80 6.68 -4.77
N LEU A 42 -22.63 7.63 -4.36
CA LEU A 42 -23.97 7.89 -4.91
C LEU A 42 -23.93 8.68 -6.22
N SER A 43 -22.90 9.51 -6.42
CA SER A 43 -22.76 10.33 -7.64
C SER A 43 -22.30 9.54 -8.87
N GLU A 44 -21.76 8.33 -8.67
CA GLU A 44 -21.24 7.49 -9.73
C GLU A 44 -22.17 6.33 -10.08
N GLU A 45 -22.08 5.85 -11.33
CA GLU A 45 -22.80 4.65 -11.77
C GLU A 45 -22.48 3.43 -10.88
N SER A 46 -23.53 2.76 -10.43
CA SER A 46 -23.46 1.76 -9.37
C SER A 46 -22.88 0.40 -9.78
N ASP A 47 -22.71 0.13 -11.08
CA ASP A 47 -22.41 -1.21 -11.57
C ASP A 47 -20.94 -1.63 -11.52
N VAL A 48 -20.05 -0.70 -11.22
CA VAL A 48 -18.59 -0.96 -11.19
C VAL A 48 -18.12 -1.23 -9.77
N PRO A 49 -17.47 -2.37 -9.49
CA PRO A 49 -16.85 -2.63 -8.19
C PRO A 49 -15.83 -1.56 -7.79
N ARG A 50 -15.80 -1.20 -6.52
CA ARG A 50 -14.94 -0.16 -5.96
C ARG A 50 -14.07 -0.73 -4.84
N LEU A 51 -12.76 -0.61 -4.98
CA LEU A 51 -11.80 -1.02 -3.97
C LEU A 51 -11.38 0.21 -3.15
N LEU A 52 -11.77 0.25 -1.89
CA LEU A 52 -11.42 1.33 -0.95
C LEU A 52 -10.13 0.96 -0.21
N VAL A 53 -9.01 1.47 -0.68
CA VAL A 53 -7.69 1.22 -0.10
C VAL A 53 -7.50 2.11 1.12
N HIS A 54 -7.09 1.53 2.25
CA HIS A 54 -6.90 2.23 3.51
C HIS A 54 -5.71 1.67 4.31
N ASP A 55 -5.31 2.36 5.36
CA ASP A 55 -4.13 2.07 6.18
C ASP A 55 -4.21 0.78 7.04
N GLY A 56 -5.32 0.06 7.00
CA GLY A 56 -5.51 -1.18 7.76
C GLY A 56 -5.63 -0.98 9.27
N THR A 57 -5.83 0.24 9.76
CA THR A 57 -6.10 0.48 11.17
C THR A 57 -7.51 0.02 11.55
N ARG A 58 -7.71 -0.34 12.83
CA ARG A 58 -9.04 -0.76 13.33
C ARG A 58 -10.11 0.32 13.14
N VAL A 59 -9.73 1.60 13.26
CA VAL A 59 -10.64 2.72 13.05
C VAL A 59 -11.10 2.78 11.61
N SER A 60 -10.15 2.73 10.67
CA SER A 60 -10.45 2.72 9.23
C SER A 60 -11.30 1.51 8.84
N GLU A 61 -10.94 0.32 9.30
CA GLU A 61 -11.73 -0.89 9.05
C GLU A 61 -13.17 -0.79 9.57
N HIS A 62 -13.34 -0.28 10.78
CA HIS A 62 -14.67 -0.13 11.37
C HIS A 62 -15.53 0.85 10.57
N ARG A 63 -15.00 2.02 10.24
CA ARG A 63 -15.73 3.05 9.48
C ARG A 63 -16.06 2.61 8.06
N LEU A 64 -15.17 1.89 7.40
CA LEU A 64 -15.43 1.37 6.06
C LEU A 64 -16.43 0.21 6.05
N ARG A 65 -16.48 -0.61 7.10
CA ARG A 65 -17.55 -1.60 7.29
C ARG A 65 -18.90 -0.91 7.51
N LEU A 66 -18.93 0.16 8.30
CA LEU A 66 -20.13 0.97 8.49
C LEU A 66 -20.60 1.59 7.17
N LEU A 67 -19.69 2.21 6.41
CA LEU A 67 -19.97 2.75 5.08
C LEU A 67 -20.60 1.70 4.16
N ARG A 68 -20.00 0.50 4.11
CA ARG A 68 -20.55 -0.60 3.31
C ARG A 68 -21.94 -1.04 3.77
N SER A 69 -22.17 -1.06 5.08
CA SER A 69 -23.50 -1.41 5.63
C SER A 69 -24.57 -0.36 5.32
N VAL A 70 -24.20 0.92 5.37
CA VAL A 70 -25.12 2.03 5.06
C VAL A 70 -25.41 2.11 3.56
N TYR A 71 -24.36 1.97 2.74
CA TYR A 71 -24.50 2.00 1.29
C TYR A 71 -25.25 0.77 0.74
N GLY A 72 -25.14 -0.37 1.45
CA GLY A 72 -25.88 -1.59 1.11
C GLY A 72 -25.36 -2.35 -0.12
N ASP A 73 -24.24 -1.92 -0.71
CA ASP A 73 -23.69 -2.55 -1.93
C ASP A 73 -22.48 -3.41 -1.62
N PHE A 74 -22.58 -4.70 -1.96
CA PHE A 74 -21.50 -5.67 -1.82
C PHE A 74 -20.29 -5.38 -2.73
N ARG A 75 -20.44 -4.53 -3.75
CA ARG A 75 -19.39 -4.12 -4.69
C ARG A 75 -18.45 -3.05 -4.13
N VAL A 76 -18.73 -2.51 -2.96
CA VAL A 76 -17.83 -1.62 -2.22
C VAL A 76 -16.98 -2.45 -1.27
N LEU A 77 -15.68 -2.53 -1.53
CA LEU A 77 -14.77 -3.48 -0.90
C LEU A 77 -13.62 -2.76 -0.18
N PRO A 78 -13.60 -2.75 1.15
CA PRO A 78 -12.45 -2.27 1.91
C PRO A 78 -11.23 -3.16 1.69
N VAL A 79 -10.10 -2.53 1.40
CA VAL A 79 -8.79 -3.16 1.22
C VAL A 79 -7.80 -2.56 2.21
N GLY A 80 -7.68 -3.19 3.36
CA GLY A 80 -6.74 -2.78 4.40
C GLY A 80 -5.30 -3.16 4.04
N VAL A 81 -4.42 -2.16 4.01
CA VAL A 81 -3.01 -2.33 3.68
C VAL A 81 -2.16 -1.75 4.80
N ARG A 82 -1.65 -2.59 5.68
CA ARG A 82 -0.78 -2.16 6.79
C ARG A 82 0.63 -1.85 6.28
N ARG A 83 0.76 -0.71 5.62
CA ARG A 83 2.00 -0.20 5.04
C ARG A 83 2.12 1.31 5.23
N PRO A 84 3.34 1.86 5.25
CA PRO A 84 3.54 3.30 5.30
C PRO A 84 3.02 3.99 4.03
N LEU A 85 3.00 5.33 4.03
CA LEU A 85 2.37 6.15 3.00
C LEU A 85 2.81 5.78 1.57
N THR A 86 4.13 5.64 1.34
CA THR A 86 4.64 5.27 0.01
C THR A 86 4.13 3.90 -0.44
N GLY A 87 3.96 2.97 0.51
CA GLY A 87 3.39 1.65 0.25
C GLY A 87 1.90 1.68 -0.05
N LEU A 88 1.14 2.52 0.65
CA LEU A 88 -0.28 2.73 0.39
C LEU A 88 -0.50 3.33 -0.99
N ALA A 89 0.18 4.46 -1.27
CA ALA A 89 0.11 5.14 -2.56
C ALA A 89 0.50 4.20 -3.72
N SER A 90 1.61 3.48 -3.56
CA SER A 90 2.07 2.50 -4.55
C SER A 90 1.07 1.35 -4.75
N THR A 91 0.46 0.86 -3.68
CA THR A 91 -0.55 -0.21 -3.78
C THR A 91 -1.78 0.28 -4.54
N ALA A 92 -2.30 1.46 -4.23
CA ALA A 92 -3.44 2.03 -4.94
C ALA A 92 -3.15 2.19 -6.44
N THR A 93 -1.95 2.67 -6.76
CA THR A 93 -1.47 2.82 -8.15
C THR A 93 -1.40 1.47 -8.89
N VAL A 94 -0.82 0.45 -8.26
CA VAL A 94 -0.76 -0.90 -8.86
C VAL A 94 -2.16 -1.48 -9.06
N LEU A 95 -3.05 -1.30 -8.10
CA LEU A 95 -4.45 -1.76 -8.22
C LEU A 95 -5.17 -1.07 -9.37
N ALA A 96 -5.00 0.25 -9.53
CA ALA A 96 -5.58 1.00 -10.66
C ALA A 96 -5.03 0.50 -12.01
N GLY A 97 -3.72 0.27 -12.11
CA GLY A 97 -3.12 -0.31 -13.30
C GLY A 97 -3.61 -1.72 -13.63
N LEU A 98 -3.85 -2.56 -12.63
CA LEU A 98 -4.46 -3.89 -12.82
C LEU A 98 -5.92 -3.79 -13.29
N ALA A 99 -6.67 -2.78 -12.84
CA ALA A 99 -8.02 -2.51 -13.32
C ALA A 99 -8.03 -2.15 -14.81
N GLU A 100 -7.11 -1.30 -15.26
CA GLU A 100 -6.93 -0.93 -16.67
C GLU A 100 -6.53 -2.14 -17.54
N LEU A 101 -5.74 -3.06 -16.98
CA LEU A 101 -5.37 -4.31 -17.65
C LEU A 101 -6.49 -5.36 -17.63
N GLY A 102 -7.68 -5.03 -17.12
CA GLY A 102 -8.86 -5.89 -17.14
C GLY A 102 -8.80 -7.07 -16.16
N VAL A 103 -7.94 -7.02 -15.15
CA VAL A 103 -7.88 -8.08 -14.13
C VAL A 103 -9.16 -8.04 -13.30
N ALA A 104 -9.76 -9.20 -13.06
CA ALA A 104 -10.98 -9.30 -12.25
C ALA A 104 -10.73 -8.88 -10.79
N PRO A 105 -11.65 -8.11 -10.18
CA PRO A 105 -11.45 -7.61 -8.81
C PRO A 105 -11.30 -8.73 -7.78
N GLY A 106 -11.98 -9.85 -7.91
CA GLY A 106 -11.80 -11.02 -7.04
C GLY A 106 -10.41 -11.66 -7.15
N ALA A 107 -9.85 -11.73 -8.37
CA ALA A 107 -8.47 -12.18 -8.58
C ALA A 107 -7.45 -11.21 -7.94
N VAL A 108 -7.69 -9.91 -8.06
CA VAL A 108 -6.86 -8.87 -7.42
C VAL A 108 -6.86 -9.02 -5.89
N LEU A 109 -8.04 -9.19 -5.28
CA LEU A 109 -8.16 -9.38 -3.84
C LEU A 109 -7.51 -10.69 -3.36
N SER A 110 -7.66 -11.75 -4.14
CA SER A 110 -7.01 -13.04 -3.86
C SER A 110 -5.49 -12.98 -4.06
N GLY A 111 -5.04 -12.20 -5.04
CA GLY A 111 -3.63 -11.96 -5.36
C GLY A 111 -2.99 -10.82 -4.54
N LEU A 112 -3.67 -10.24 -3.56
CA LEU A 112 -3.15 -9.12 -2.78
C LEU A 112 -1.75 -9.37 -2.18
N PRO A 113 -1.41 -10.55 -1.64
CA PRO A 113 -0.05 -10.83 -1.19
C PRO A 113 1.01 -10.69 -2.30
N LEU A 114 0.70 -11.11 -3.53
CA LEU A 114 1.58 -10.95 -4.69
C LEU A 114 1.75 -9.47 -5.05
N ILE A 115 0.67 -8.70 -5.00
CA ILE A 115 0.67 -7.25 -5.26
C ILE A 115 1.55 -6.56 -4.22
N LEU A 116 1.38 -6.89 -2.96
CA LEU A 116 2.20 -6.33 -1.88
C LEU A 116 3.67 -6.74 -2.01
N GLY A 117 3.97 -7.95 -2.44
CA GLY A 117 5.33 -8.42 -2.72
C GLY A 117 6.00 -7.74 -3.92
N HIS A 118 5.20 -7.16 -4.84
CA HIS A 118 5.69 -6.45 -6.01
C HIS A 118 6.32 -5.08 -5.68
N SER A 119 5.97 -4.49 -4.55
CA SER A 119 6.52 -3.24 -4.06
C SER A 119 7.49 -3.47 -2.91
N ARG A 120 8.71 -2.94 -3.03
CA ARG A 120 9.72 -2.98 -1.98
C ARG A 120 9.80 -1.66 -1.26
N ILE A 121 9.49 -1.65 0.02
CA ILE A 121 9.53 -0.44 0.83
C ILE A 121 10.71 -0.51 1.78
N GLU A 122 11.47 0.57 1.83
CA GLU A 122 12.55 0.78 2.78
C GLU A 122 12.34 2.11 3.49
N ALA A 123 12.52 2.09 4.79
CA ALA A 123 12.38 3.30 5.59
C ALA A 123 13.46 3.40 6.64
N VAL A 124 13.73 4.62 7.06
CA VAL A 124 14.54 4.93 8.24
C VAL A 124 13.77 5.88 9.14
N SER A 125 13.80 5.61 10.43
CA SER A 125 13.20 6.48 11.44
C SER A 125 14.16 6.69 12.61
N ARG A 126 14.15 7.90 13.17
CA ARG A 126 14.87 8.19 14.41
C ARG A 126 14.13 7.74 15.66
N ARG A 127 12.84 7.53 15.57
CA ARG A 127 12.00 7.04 16.67
C ARG A 127 11.14 5.89 16.20
N VAL A 128 11.04 4.87 17.03
CA VAL A 128 10.19 3.70 16.76
C VAL A 128 9.13 3.49 17.84
N SER A 129 9.04 4.38 18.82
CA SER A 129 8.14 4.26 19.96
C SER A 129 6.64 4.36 19.62
N GLY A 130 6.30 4.84 18.43
CA GLY A 130 4.90 4.93 17.96
C GLY A 130 4.51 3.86 16.96
N LEU A 131 5.45 2.97 16.58
CA LEU A 131 5.19 1.96 15.58
C LEU A 131 4.59 0.70 16.21
N ASP A 132 3.39 0.34 15.77
CA ASP A 132 2.71 -0.91 16.14
C ASP A 132 3.18 -2.04 15.20
N LEU A 133 4.46 -2.40 15.30
CA LEU A 133 5.07 -3.50 14.55
C LEU A 133 5.64 -4.52 15.53
N PRO A 134 5.21 -5.78 15.50
CA PRO A 134 5.66 -6.82 16.43
C PRO A 134 7.16 -7.13 16.32
N GLU A 135 7.78 -6.80 15.19
CA GLU A 135 9.21 -6.96 14.95
C GLU A 135 10.07 -5.92 15.69
N ILE A 136 9.44 -4.88 16.26
CA ILE A 136 10.13 -3.85 17.03
C ILE A 136 10.27 -4.30 18.48
N GLY A 137 11.44 -4.82 18.82
CA GLY A 137 11.78 -5.19 20.20
C GLY A 137 12.49 -4.09 20.98
N LEU A 138 12.73 -4.34 22.27
CA LEU A 138 13.36 -3.39 23.21
C LEU A 138 14.68 -2.80 22.69
N ARG A 139 15.51 -3.61 22.02
CA ARG A 139 16.78 -3.14 21.42
C ARG A 139 16.59 -1.99 20.43
N HIS A 140 15.51 -1.99 19.66
CA HIS A 140 15.26 -0.94 18.66
C HIS A 140 14.81 0.36 19.33
N HIS A 141 14.07 0.25 20.45
CA HIS A 141 13.73 1.41 21.28
C HIS A 141 14.98 2.02 21.89
N LEU A 142 15.88 1.20 22.46
CA LEU A 142 17.13 1.69 23.03
C LEU A 142 18.02 2.39 21.98
N VAL A 143 18.14 1.80 20.78
CA VAL A 143 18.90 2.41 19.69
C VAL A 143 18.26 3.74 19.26
N SER A 144 16.94 3.82 19.21
CA SER A 144 16.24 5.05 18.82
C SER A 144 16.39 6.20 19.82
N MET A 145 16.88 5.91 21.03
CA MET A 145 17.22 6.91 22.05
C MET A 145 18.64 7.48 21.89
N ILE A 146 19.50 6.83 21.11
CA ILE A 146 20.86 7.30 20.87
C ILE A 146 20.85 8.47 19.89
N PRO A 147 21.43 9.63 20.22
CA PRO A 147 21.49 10.77 19.31
C PRO A 147 22.14 10.41 17.97
N GLY A 148 21.48 10.75 16.87
CA GLY A 148 21.97 10.48 15.52
C GLY A 148 21.79 9.05 15.02
N ALA A 149 21.38 8.11 15.87
CA ALA A 149 21.04 6.75 15.43
C ALA A 149 19.72 6.74 14.65
N VAL A 150 19.57 5.77 13.79
CA VAL A 150 18.33 5.48 13.05
C VAL A 150 18.05 3.98 13.05
N VAL A 151 16.79 3.65 13.00
CA VAL A 151 16.33 2.27 12.80
C VAL A 151 15.88 2.16 11.34
N ARG A 152 16.33 1.11 10.67
CA ARG A 152 15.92 0.78 9.29
C ARG A 152 14.83 -0.27 9.33
N ILE A 153 13.80 -0.06 8.52
CA ILE A 153 12.66 -0.97 8.40
C ILE A 153 12.49 -1.28 6.91
N ARG A 154 12.34 -2.56 6.62
CA ARG A 154 12.06 -3.04 5.27
C ARG A 154 10.74 -3.79 5.27
N PHE A 155 9.91 -3.48 4.29
CA PHE A 155 8.68 -4.19 4.02
C PHE A 155 8.86 -4.96 2.71
N THR A 156 9.07 -6.25 2.86
CA THR A 156 9.09 -7.23 1.78
C THR A 156 7.95 -8.23 2.04
N GLU A 157 8.14 -9.51 1.79
CA GLU A 157 7.22 -10.55 2.26
C GLU A 157 7.16 -10.62 3.79
N ARG A 158 8.25 -10.21 4.45
CA ARG A 158 8.34 -10.07 5.91
C ARG A 158 8.81 -8.67 6.26
N ILE A 159 8.45 -8.22 7.45
CA ILE A 159 8.95 -6.96 7.98
C ILE A 159 10.28 -7.22 8.66
N GLU A 160 11.32 -6.56 8.20
CA GLU A 160 12.65 -6.64 8.77
C GLU A 160 13.00 -5.33 9.46
N VAL A 161 13.35 -5.41 10.73
CA VAL A 161 13.77 -4.24 11.53
C VAL A 161 15.22 -4.41 11.96
N GLY A 162 16.04 -3.42 11.69
CA GLY A 162 17.46 -3.47 12.03
C GLY A 162 18.08 -2.10 12.23
N VAL A 163 19.27 -2.13 12.81
CA VAL A 163 20.15 -0.95 12.88
C VAL A 163 21.05 -1.00 11.64
N PRO A 164 21.16 0.11 10.87
CA PRO A 164 22.05 0.16 9.72
C PRO A 164 23.49 -0.15 10.16
N ARG A 165 23.99 -1.33 9.83
CA ARG A 165 25.41 -1.65 9.94
C ARG A 165 26.08 -1.25 8.64
N SER A 166 27.20 -0.56 8.73
CA SER A 166 28.06 -0.28 7.58
C SER A 166 28.44 -1.62 6.94
N GLY A 167 27.98 -1.89 5.73
CA GLY A 167 28.58 -2.93 4.92
C GLY A 167 27.70 -4.03 4.34
N HIS A 168 26.46 -4.19 4.67
CA HIS A 168 25.68 -5.27 4.07
C HIS A 168 24.30 -4.80 3.61
N HIS A 169 24.15 -4.72 2.29
CA HIS A 169 23.02 -5.27 1.55
C HIS A 169 23.10 -4.81 0.10
N ALA A 170 23.35 -5.78 -0.79
CA ALA A 170 23.13 -5.59 -2.21
C ALA A 170 21.68 -5.13 -2.39
N ASP A 171 21.48 -3.92 -2.91
CA ASP A 171 20.20 -3.58 -3.50
C ASP A 171 20.02 -4.60 -4.61
N ALA A 172 19.04 -5.49 -4.45
CA ALA A 172 18.61 -6.34 -5.54
C ALA A 172 18.38 -5.41 -6.73
N LEU A 173 18.95 -5.79 -7.87
CA LEU A 173 18.95 -5.04 -9.10
C LEU A 173 17.62 -4.32 -9.30
N ILE A 174 17.64 -3.02 -9.13
CA ILE A 174 16.52 -2.17 -9.49
C ILE A 174 16.53 -2.18 -11.01
N GLY A 175 15.50 -2.74 -11.63
CA GLY A 175 15.39 -2.80 -13.08
C GLY A 175 15.38 -1.37 -13.67
N PRO A 176 15.76 -1.20 -14.95
CA PRO A 176 15.83 0.11 -15.60
C PRO A 176 14.48 0.84 -15.62
N ASP A 177 13.40 0.12 -15.54
CA ASP A 177 12.03 0.65 -15.60
C ASP A 177 11.39 0.83 -14.22
N ALA A 178 12.14 0.81 -13.14
CA ALA A 178 11.60 0.99 -11.80
C ALA A 178 11.26 2.47 -11.55
N VAL A 179 10.23 2.69 -10.75
CA VAL A 179 9.82 4.00 -10.25
C VAL A 179 10.01 4.04 -8.75
N VAL A 180 10.55 5.14 -8.24
CA VAL A 180 10.74 5.36 -6.81
C VAL A 180 9.70 6.34 -6.30
N VAL A 181 8.86 5.89 -5.36
CA VAL A 181 7.95 6.74 -4.60
C VAL A 181 8.59 7.01 -3.25
N ARG A 182 8.69 8.27 -2.85
CA ARG A 182 9.33 8.64 -1.57
C ARG A 182 8.49 9.62 -0.76
N ALA A 183 8.67 9.58 0.55
CA ALA A 183 8.04 10.51 1.49
C ALA A 183 8.93 10.78 2.71
N GLY A 184 8.67 11.87 3.41
CA GLY A 184 9.33 12.24 4.65
C GLY A 184 10.56 13.14 4.48
N ASN A 185 11.45 13.16 5.47
CA ASN A 185 12.57 14.08 5.54
C ASN A 185 13.73 13.66 4.63
N PRO A 186 14.02 14.38 3.53
CA PRO A 186 15.06 14.01 2.57
C PRO A 186 16.47 14.02 3.18
N ALA A 187 16.72 14.74 4.28
CA ALA A 187 18.01 14.71 4.98
C ALA A 187 18.36 13.33 5.57
N LEU A 188 17.36 12.45 5.70
CA LEU A 188 17.56 11.07 6.14
C LEU A 188 17.78 10.11 4.97
N ALA A 189 17.58 10.52 3.73
CA ALA A 189 17.73 9.67 2.54
C ALA A 189 19.11 9.02 2.45
N GLY A 190 20.16 9.77 2.75
CA GLY A 190 21.55 9.29 2.78
C GLY A 190 21.80 8.17 3.82
N ARG A 191 20.90 7.99 4.77
CA ARG A 191 20.98 6.90 5.77
C ARG A 191 20.45 5.56 5.22
N LEU A 192 19.67 5.58 4.14
CA LEU A 192 19.28 4.37 3.40
C LEU A 192 20.37 3.92 2.43
N ALA A 193 21.14 4.86 1.89
CA ALA A 193 22.24 4.52 1.00
C ALA A 193 23.31 3.71 1.74
N SER A 194 23.57 2.50 1.27
CA SER A 194 24.72 1.72 1.73
C SER A 194 26.00 2.43 1.28
N ARG A 195 27.00 2.57 2.16
CA ARG A 195 28.32 3.06 1.77
C ARG A 195 28.86 2.16 0.65
N GLY A 196 29.06 2.72 -0.53
CA GLY A 196 29.74 2.06 -1.63
C GLY A 196 28.85 1.54 -2.77
N GLN A 197 27.55 1.76 -2.76
CA GLN A 197 26.75 1.52 -3.96
C GLN A 197 26.68 2.80 -4.79
N PRO A 198 27.10 2.76 -6.09
CA PRO A 198 26.69 3.78 -7.01
C PRO A 198 25.15 3.71 -7.06
N VAL A 199 24.49 4.78 -6.66
CA VAL A 199 23.17 5.08 -7.19
C VAL A 199 23.33 4.91 -8.68
N SER A 200 22.67 3.93 -9.28
CA SER A 200 22.72 3.72 -10.72
C SER A 200 22.56 5.09 -11.37
N ASN A 201 23.52 5.50 -12.20
CA ASN A 201 23.59 6.83 -12.80
C ASN A 201 22.43 7.13 -13.78
N GLY A 202 21.48 6.21 -13.95
CA GLY A 202 20.17 6.47 -14.50
C GLY A 202 19.29 7.03 -13.38
N GLN A 203 18.90 8.29 -13.49
CA GLN A 203 17.90 8.87 -12.59
C GLN A 203 16.59 8.11 -12.79
N LEU A 204 16.30 7.17 -11.90
CA LEU A 204 15.00 6.53 -11.88
C LEU A 204 13.93 7.62 -11.67
N PRO A 205 12.81 7.53 -12.39
CA PRO A 205 11.69 8.42 -12.15
C PRO A 205 11.34 8.39 -10.67
N THR A 206 11.37 9.55 -10.04
CA THR A 206 11.13 9.68 -8.59
C THR A 206 9.92 10.56 -8.37
N ILE A 207 9.01 10.10 -7.52
CA ILE A 207 7.77 10.77 -7.18
C ILE A 207 7.79 11.06 -5.69
N ASP A 208 7.63 12.32 -5.33
CA ASP A 208 7.44 12.73 -3.95
C ASP A 208 5.95 12.66 -3.60
N VAL A 209 5.65 12.00 -2.49
CA VAL A 209 4.29 11.90 -1.96
C VAL A 209 4.24 12.65 -0.63
N GLU A 210 3.37 13.65 -0.58
CA GLU A 210 3.06 14.36 0.65
C GLU A 210 1.68 13.92 1.13
N GLY A 211 1.63 13.26 2.26
CA GLY A 211 0.38 12.81 2.86
C GLY A 211 -0.02 13.65 4.07
N PRO A 212 -1.30 13.66 4.42
CA PRO A 212 -1.78 14.33 5.62
C PRO A 212 -1.13 13.76 6.88
N ALA A 213 -0.95 14.63 7.87
CA ALA A 213 -0.28 14.30 9.14
C ALA A 213 -0.81 13.02 9.83
N PRO A 214 -2.10 12.67 9.81
CA PRO A 214 -2.59 11.44 10.43
C PRO A 214 -2.00 10.17 9.82
N VAL A 215 -1.80 10.13 8.50
CA VAL A 215 -1.26 8.95 7.82
C VAL A 215 0.24 8.84 7.97
N THR A 216 0.96 9.96 7.86
CA THR A 216 2.42 9.98 7.90
C THR A 216 2.99 9.96 9.31
N SER A 217 2.61 10.93 10.15
CA SER A 217 3.08 11.02 11.53
C SER A 217 2.39 10.00 12.43
N GLY A 218 1.13 9.63 12.16
CA GLY A 218 0.41 8.57 12.87
C GLY A 218 1.09 7.22 12.71
N TRP A 219 1.50 6.87 11.48
CA TRP A 219 2.24 5.65 11.22
C TRP A 219 3.62 5.65 11.91
N TRP A 220 4.41 6.72 11.70
CA TRP A 220 5.79 6.76 12.19
C TRP A 220 5.93 7.25 13.63
N GLY A 221 4.87 7.82 14.23
CA GLY A 221 4.93 8.46 15.54
C GLY A 221 5.90 9.66 15.60
N THR A 222 6.42 10.10 14.46
CA THR A 222 7.41 11.16 14.33
C THR A 222 7.42 11.74 12.92
N ARG A 223 7.83 13.00 12.80
CA ARG A 223 8.13 13.63 11.50
C ARG A 223 9.58 13.37 11.02
N ASN A 224 10.42 12.77 11.86
CA ASN A 224 11.81 12.45 11.54
C ASN A 224 11.94 11.03 10.98
N TYR A 225 11.29 10.78 9.86
CA TYR A 225 11.40 9.54 9.09
C TYR A 225 11.67 9.87 7.61
N TYR A 226 12.17 8.93 6.89
CA TYR A 226 12.21 8.91 5.43
C TYR A 226 11.87 7.52 4.95
N GLU A 227 11.05 7.43 3.93
CA GLU A 227 10.67 6.18 3.31
C GLU A 227 10.74 6.27 1.79
N ARG A 228 11.04 5.15 1.17
CA ARG A 228 10.97 4.97 -0.28
C ARG A 228 10.32 3.64 -0.61
N CYS A 229 9.50 3.63 -1.62
CA CYS A 229 8.95 2.44 -2.24
C CYS A 229 9.50 2.32 -3.66
N VAL A 230 10.05 1.18 -4.00
CA VAL A 230 10.47 0.86 -5.36
C VAL A 230 9.40 -0.01 -5.98
N LEU A 231 8.81 0.50 -7.05
CA LEU A 231 7.87 -0.22 -7.90
C LEU A 231 8.61 -0.76 -9.10
N THR A 232 8.50 -2.05 -9.35
CA THR A 232 8.93 -2.64 -10.62
C THR A 232 7.83 -2.43 -11.65
N SER A 233 8.18 -1.97 -12.84
CA SER A 233 7.24 -1.44 -13.83
C SER A 233 6.42 -2.48 -14.59
N ASP A 234 6.74 -3.78 -14.50
CA ASP A 234 6.07 -4.77 -15.34
C ASP A 234 4.74 -5.27 -14.72
N LEU A 235 3.74 -4.37 -14.74
CA LEU A 235 2.38 -4.71 -14.33
C LEU A 235 1.73 -5.79 -15.21
N ARG A 236 2.17 -5.96 -16.45
CA ARG A 236 1.62 -7.00 -17.33
C ARG A 236 1.98 -8.39 -16.85
N VAL A 237 3.23 -8.58 -16.40
CA VAL A 237 3.66 -9.84 -15.77
C VAL A 237 2.88 -10.09 -14.50
N LEU A 238 2.70 -9.07 -13.65
CA LEU A 238 1.91 -9.19 -12.43
C LEU A 238 0.44 -9.52 -12.76
N ALA A 239 -0.17 -8.81 -13.71
CA ALA A 239 -1.54 -9.05 -14.17
C ALA A 239 -1.71 -10.48 -14.70
N SER A 240 -0.76 -10.98 -15.52
CA SER A 240 -0.76 -12.36 -15.99
C SER A 240 -0.71 -13.36 -14.83
N ARG A 241 0.21 -13.17 -13.88
CA ARG A 241 0.34 -14.06 -12.71
C ARG A 241 -0.93 -14.07 -11.85
N ILE A 242 -1.56 -12.90 -11.67
CA ILE A 242 -2.82 -12.81 -10.93
C ILE A 242 -3.95 -13.43 -11.75
N GLY A 243 -4.06 -13.14 -13.06
CA GLY A 243 -5.11 -13.66 -13.91
C GLY A 243 -5.08 -15.18 -14.09
N THR A 244 -3.89 -15.80 -14.03
CA THR A 244 -3.69 -17.25 -14.13
C THR A 244 -3.53 -17.96 -12.79
N GLY A 245 -3.79 -17.26 -11.68
CA GLY A 245 -3.70 -17.84 -10.35
C GLY A 245 -4.67 -19.00 -10.14
N PRO A 246 -4.41 -19.88 -9.16
CA PRO A 246 -5.24 -21.05 -8.86
C PRO A 246 -6.53 -20.66 -8.12
N TRP A 247 -7.23 -19.66 -8.66
CA TRP A 247 -8.47 -19.17 -8.05
C TRP A 247 -9.64 -20.09 -8.39
N ARG A 248 -10.51 -20.30 -7.43
CA ARG A 248 -11.81 -20.92 -7.65
C ARG A 248 -12.84 -19.82 -7.92
N ARG A 249 -13.93 -20.17 -8.58
CA ARG A 249 -15.05 -19.25 -8.75
C ARG A 249 -15.99 -19.35 -7.56
N CYS A 250 -16.34 -18.18 -6.99
CA CYS A 250 -17.39 -18.13 -5.97
C CYS A 250 -18.71 -18.65 -6.57
N PRO A 251 -19.40 -19.60 -5.93
CA PRO A 251 -20.65 -20.14 -6.46
C PRO A 251 -21.78 -19.10 -6.50
N GLU A 252 -21.74 -18.10 -5.63
CA GLU A 252 -22.79 -17.09 -5.52
C GLU A 252 -22.63 -15.92 -6.51
N CYS A 253 -21.40 -15.37 -6.65
CA CYS A 253 -21.17 -14.17 -7.48
C CYS A 253 -20.22 -14.39 -8.66
N GLY A 254 -19.63 -15.58 -8.81
CA GLY A 254 -18.73 -15.92 -9.90
C GLY A 254 -17.31 -15.33 -9.81
N GLU A 255 -17.03 -14.49 -8.81
CA GLU A 255 -15.71 -13.85 -8.65
C GLU A 255 -14.61 -14.87 -8.30
N PRO A 256 -13.38 -14.65 -8.80
CA PRO A 256 -12.23 -15.46 -8.43
C PRO A 256 -11.87 -15.33 -6.95
N VAL A 257 -11.76 -16.44 -6.23
CA VAL A 257 -11.50 -16.45 -4.78
C VAL A 257 -10.51 -17.57 -4.40
N THR A 258 -9.87 -17.43 -3.25
CA THR A 258 -9.04 -18.50 -2.64
C THR A 258 -9.86 -19.41 -1.74
N SER A 259 -10.51 -18.88 -0.71
CA SER A 259 -11.25 -19.65 0.28
C SER A 259 -12.54 -18.94 0.74
N HIS A 260 -12.55 -17.61 0.70
CA HIS A 260 -13.66 -16.80 1.17
C HIS A 260 -13.92 -15.66 0.20
N CYS A 261 -15.15 -15.50 -0.22
CA CYS A 261 -15.55 -14.42 -1.12
C CYS A 261 -15.72 -13.12 -0.33
N ARG A 262 -14.87 -12.14 -0.62
CA ARG A 262 -14.99 -10.82 -0.01
C ARG A 262 -16.14 -9.98 -0.56
N PHE A 263 -16.69 -10.35 -1.73
CA PHE A 263 -17.82 -9.67 -2.35
C PHE A 263 -19.13 -10.02 -1.67
N CYS A 264 -19.52 -11.28 -1.72
CA CYS A 264 -20.80 -11.73 -1.18
C CYS A 264 -20.68 -12.37 0.21
N SER A 265 -19.47 -12.36 0.79
CA SER A 265 -19.19 -12.98 2.10
C SER A 265 -19.49 -14.48 2.18
N ALA A 266 -19.70 -15.13 1.04
CA ALA A 266 -19.87 -16.57 0.99
C ALA A 266 -18.59 -17.27 1.42
N GLN A 267 -18.70 -18.21 2.35
CA GLN A 267 -17.62 -19.15 2.66
C GLN A 267 -17.68 -20.30 1.66
N GLU A 268 -16.54 -20.65 1.04
CA GLU A 268 -16.47 -21.92 0.34
C GLU A 268 -16.70 -23.04 1.36
N ALA A 269 -17.77 -23.79 1.18
CA ALA A 269 -17.89 -25.08 1.81
C ALA A 269 -16.76 -25.97 1.23
N PHE A 270 -15.77 -26.28 2.05
CA PHE A 270 -14.79 -27.29 1.72
C PHE A 270 -15.54 -28.64 1.63
N VAL A 271 -15.75 -29.11 0.42
CA VAL A 271 -16.18 -30.48 0.16
C VAL A 271 -14.95 -31.31 -0.12
#